data_2ca40266dcd103178bfae5ad6de80550
#
_entry.id   2ca40266dcd103178bfae5ad6de80550
#
_cell.length_a   1.000
_cell.length_b   1.000
_cell.length_c   1.000
_cell.angle_alpha   90.00
_cell.angle_beta   90.00
_cell.angle_gamma   90.00
#
_symmetry.space_group_name_H-M   'P 1'
#
loop_
_entity.id
_entity.type
_entity.pdbx_description
1 polymer ?
#
loop_
_entity_poly.entity_id
_entity_poly.type
_entity_poly.pdbx_seq_one_letter_code
_entity_poly.pdbx_strand_id
1 'polypeptide(L)'
;MPSRKLSALGAVGPDFGDQRLQLCSDLASGISPTLSGIEGRTVWPGDAWMDQHFLSSWIENAPARIVSSGGQRASGTRRAHGSHVRTTGGRGPDGQPRFDQHVPQNGYLWWYIDAMSDDGLHGMTLIAFVGSVFSPYYAWARRKGSADPENHCALNVAIYSKGASRWAMTERGTGSCHRSEDEFLIGPSSVEWDGQSLRIQIQETSTPWAQNIKGDIRVWPDQLFNFSEAIDHKGKHRWGPLSPSARVEVNLQSPDLKWSGQAYLDSNEGDEPISEGFHTWNWSRAKMRDNSTLVFYDMQWPGHEDKLLSLRFEPNGAVTPMPAAPVQRMKTTAWQIGRRMRSDTPVSLHEQLEDTPFYQRALLKFSYAGEKLLAFHETLSVPRLVSPVVQAMLPFRMPRRA
;
A
#
# COMPACT_ATOMS: atom_id res chain seq x y z
N MET A 1 -56.83 43.99 17.68
CA MET A 1 -57.80 43.79 16.55
C MET A 1 -57.00 43.72 15.25
N PRO A 2 -57.35 42.87 14.29
CA PRO A 2 -57.93 41.55 14.42
C PRO A 2 -57.04 40.47 13.69
N SER A 3 -57.32 39.25 14.08
CA SER A 3 -56.92 37.98 13.46
C SER A 3 -57.25 37.81 11.97
N ARG A 4 -56.45 37.10 11.24
CA ARG A 4 -56.91 36.22 10.17
C ARG A 4 -56.16 34.88 10.15
N LYS A 5 -56.95 33.85 10.31
CA LYS A 5 -56.66 32.43 10.00
C LYS A 5 -56.48 32.27 8.49
N LEU A 6 -55.57 31.40 8.09
CA LEU A 6 -55.64 30.70 6.81
C LEU A 6 -55.22 29.26 6.96
N SER A 7 -56.05 28.45 6.41
CA SER A 7 -56.23 27.03 6.46
C SER A 7 -55.10 26.21 5.80
N ALA A 8 -54.99 24.95 6.29
CA ALA A 8 -54.20 23.85 5.77
C ALA A 8 -54.54 23.45 4.35
N LEU A 9 -53.54 23.10 3.56
CA LEU A 9 -53.65 22.21 2.40
C LEU A 9 -52.63 21.10 2.57
N GLY A 10 -53.12 19.87 2.68
CA GLY A 10 -52.35 18.66 2.75
C GLY A 10 -51.69 18.33 1.42
N ALA A 11 -50.49 17.85 1.47
CA ALA A 11 -49.82 17.15 0.39
C ALA A 11 -49.58 15.70 0.82
N VAL A 12 -50.20 14.80 0.07
CA VAL A 12 -50.08 13.35 0.20
C VAL A 12 -48.74 12.96 -0.39
N GLY A 13 -47.88 12.33 0.39
CA GLY A 13 -46.67 11.65 -0.08
C GLY A 13 -46.98 10.21 -0.49
N PRO A 14 -46.27 9.63 -1.43
CA PRO A 14 -46.55 8.28 -1.90
C PRO A 14 -46.10 7.21 -0.87
N ASP A 15 -46.98 6.23 -0.75
CA ASP A 15 -46.88 5.06 0.12
C ASP A 15 -45.86 4.06 -0.44
N PHE A 16 -44.82 3.70 0.35
CA PHE A 16 -43.75 2.76 0.00
C PHE A 16 -44.02 1.33 0.51
N GLY A 17 -45.28 0.98 0.71
CA GLY A 17 -45.66 -0.32 1.31
C GLY A 17 -45.64 -1.54 0.38
N ASP A 18 -45.67 -1.39 -0.93
CA ASP A 18 -46.05 -2.49 -1.85
C ASP A 18 -44.88 -3.11 -2.66
N GLN A 19 -43.67 -2.61 -2.54
CA GLN A 19 -42.53 -3.21 -3.30
C GLN A 19 -41.81 -4.38 -2.60
N ARG A 20 -42.10 -4.65 -1.31
CA ARG A 20 -41.48 -5.80 -0.61
C ARG A 20 -42.16 -7.14 -0.85
N LEU A 21 -43.40 -7.16 -1.29
CA LEU A 21 -44.13 -8.41 -1.58
C LEU A 21 -43.89 -8.96 -2.99
N GLN A 22 -43.45 -8.12 -3.93
CA GLN A 22 -43.17 -8.54 -5.32
C GLN A 22 -41.81 -9.27 -5.42
N LEU A 23 -40.83 -8.94 -4.59
CA LEU A 23 -39.49 -9.57 -4.60
C LEU A 23 -39.48 -11.02 -4.10
N CYS A 24 -40.46 -11.44 -3.33
CA CYS A 24 -40.56 -12.82 -2.85
C CYS A 24 -41.20 -13.79 -3.86
N SER A 25 -41.95 -13.29 -4.86
CA SER A 25 -42.56 -14.13 -5.91
C SER A 25 -41.62 -14.46 -7.05
N ASP A 26 -40.64 -13.60 -7.33
CA ASP A 26 -39.74 -13.74 -8.49
C ASP A 26 -38.57 -14.71 -8.25
N LEU A 27 -38.26 -15.00 -6.99
CA LEU A 27 -37.26 -16.03 -6.62
C LEU A 27 -37.75 -17.47 -6.85
N ALA A 28 -39.05 -17.68 -7.04
CA ALA A 28 -39.65 -18.99 -7.32
C ALA A 28 -39.71 -19.33 -8.81
N SER A 29 -39.47 -18.39 -9.72
CA SER A 29 -39.61 -18.52 -11.17
C SER A 29 -38.32 -18.55 -11.99
N GLY A 30 -37.15 -18.56 -11.36
CA GLY A 30 -35.86 -18.78 -12.05
C GLY A 30 -35.37 -17.62 -12.94
N ILE A 31 -35.87 -16.40 -12.75
CA ILE A 31 -35.43 -15.23 -13.48
C ILE A 31 -34.41 -14.47 -12.63
N SER A 32 -33.18 -14.32 -13.15
CA SER A 32 -32.10 -13.56 -12.47
C SER A 32 -32.49 -12.09 -12.33
N PRO A 33 -32.50 -11.53 -11.10
CA PRO A 33 -32.73 -10.10 -10.91
C PRO A 33 -31.51 -9.29 -11.28
N THR A 34 -31.72 -8.25 -12.09
CA THR A 34 -30.74 -7.17 -12.30
C THR A 34 -30.47 -6.47 -10.96
N LEU A 35 -29.22 -6.51 -10.51
CA LEU A 35 -28.76 -5.94 -9.25
C LEU A 35 -28.80 -4.40 -9.29
N SER A 36 -29.89 -3.81 -8.80
CA SER A 36 -29.92 -2.43 -8.32
C SER A 36 -30.24 -2.44 -6.83
N GLY A 37 -29.24 -2.11 -6.00
CA GLY A 37 -29.42 -1.88 -4.55
C GLY A 37 -28.76 -2.93 -3.67
N ILE A 38 -27.49 -2.71 -3.36
CA ILE A 38 -26.83 -3.30 -2.16
C ILE A 38 -26.50 -2.14 -1.22
N GLU A 39 -27.34 -1.97 -0.22
CA GLU A 39 -27.03 -1.13 0.93
C GLU A 39 -25.85 -1.75 1.70
N GLY A 40 -24.82 -0.94 1.98
CA GLY A 40 -23.74 -1.30 2.90
C GLY A 40 -22.33 -1.47 2.30
N ARG A 41 -22.05 -0.99 1.10
CA ARG A 41 -20.67 -0.87 0.59
C ARG A 41 -20.22 0.58 0.60
N THR A 42 -19.20 0.87 1.39
CA THR A 42 -18.41 2.09 1.24
C THR A 42 -17.59 1.95 -0.05
N VAL A 43 -18.15 2.40 -1.17
CA VAL A 43 -17.41 2.46 -2.44
C VAL A 43 -16.55 3.71 -2.40
N TRP A 44 -15.25 3.54 -2.38
CA TRP A 44 -14.31 4.65 -2.42
C TRP A 44 -14.36 5.34 -3.79
N PRO A 45 -14.18 6.66 -3.90
CA PRO A 45 -14.26 7.40 -5.18
C PRO A 45 -13.20 7.02 -6.23
N GLY A 46 -12.55 5.90 -6.11
CA GLY A 46 -11.59 5.37 -7.06
C GLY A 46 -12.05 4.13 -7.83
N ASP A 47 -13.14 3.50 -7.41
CA ASP A 47 -13.56 2.19 -7.96
C ASP A 47 -14.55 2.29 -9.13
N ALA A 48 -14.99 3.50 -9.49
CA ALA A 48 -16.11 3.72 -10.44
C ALA A 48 -15.70 3.77 -11.91
N TRP A 49 -14.66 3.06 -12.33
CA TRP A 49 -14.22 3.39 -13.68
C TRP A 49 -14.18 2.28 -14.74
N MET A 50 -14.59 1.06 -14.43
CA MET A 50 -14.85 0.05 -15.48
C MET A 50 -15.87 -0.98 -15.00
N ASP A 51 -16.76 -1.34 -15.91
CA ASP A 51 -17.70 -2.45 -15.71
C ASP A 51 -16.90 -3.76 -15.48
N GLN A 52 -17.11 -4.39 -14.34
CA GLN A 52 -16.38 -5.59 -13.90
C GLN A 52 -16.51 -6.76 -14.91
N HIS A 53 -17.56 -6.79 -15.71
CA HIS A 53 -17.79 -7.84 -16.71
C HIS A 53 -16.87 -7.74 -17.93
N PHE A 54 -16.34 -6.56 -18.24
CA PHE A 54 -15.45 -6.39 -19.39
C PHE A 54 -14.04 -6.94 -19.12
N LEU A 55 -13.56 -6.87 -17.89
CA LEU A 55 -12.22 -7.32 -17.52
C LEU A 55 -12.14 -8.82 -17.23
N SER A 56 -13.18 -9.44 -16.69
CA SER A 56 -13.17 -10.87 -16.37
C SER A 56 -13.00 -11.76 -17.60
N SER A 57 -13.60 -11.39 -18.73
CA SER A 57 -13.51 -12.16 -19.99
C SER A 57 -12.13 -12.13 -20.65
N TRP A 58 -11.27 -11.15 -20.33
CA TRP A 58 -9.92 -11.01 -20.91
C TRP A 58 -8.82 -11.69 -20.08
N ILE A 59 -9.05 -11.88 -18.79
CA ILE A 59 -8.07 -12.46 -17.88
C ILE A 59 -8.01 -13.99 -18.04
N GLU A 60 -9.09 -14.64 -18.41
CA GLU A 60 -9.17 -16.10 -18.57
C GLU A 60 -8.53 -16.67 -19.84
N ASN A 61 -8.23 -15.85 -20.84
CA ASN A 61 -7.82 -16.29 -22.17
C ASN A 61 -6.36 -15.96 -22.58
N ALA A 62 -5.47 -15.61 -21.65
CA ALA A 62 -4.07 -15.34 -21.98
C ALA A 62 -3.24 -16.64 -22.01
N PRO A 63 -2.54 -16.99 -23.13
CA PRO A 63 -1.76 -18.20 -23.21
C PRO A 63 -0.46 -18.11 -22.41
N ALA A 64 -0.20 -19.10 -21.56
CA ALA A 64 1.07 -19.27 -20.85
C ALA A 64 2.19 -19.68 -21.83
N ARG A 65 3.25 -18.90 -21.93
CA ARG A 65 4.49 -19.32 -22.60
C ARG A 65 5.46 -19.94 -21.59
N ILE A 66 5.77 -21.19 -21.81
CA ILE A 66 6.80 -21.94 -21.09
C ILE A 66 8.15 -21.63 -21.74
N VAL A 67 9.12 -21.15 -20.98
CA VAL A 67 10.53 -21.05 -21.41
C VAL A 67 11.36 -21.97 -20.51
N SER A 68 12.00 -22.95 -21.12
CA SER A 68 12.94 -23.85 -20.45
C SER A 68 14.35 -23.23 -20.49
N SER A 69 15.07 -23.21 -19.36
CA SER A 69 16.51 -22.88 -19.32
C SER A 69 17.30 -24.01 -18.72
N GLY A 70 18.29 -24.46 -19.49
CA GLY A 70 19.26 -25.47 -19.08
C GLY A 70 20.36 -24.85 -18.20
N GLY A 71 20.83 -25.65 -17.23
CA GLY A 71 21.84 -25.24 -16.28
C GLY A 71 23.28 -25.47 -16.75
N GLN A 72 24.20 -24.67 -16.22
CA GLN A 72 25.63 -25.04 -16.11
C GLN A 72 26.19 -24.57 -14.76
N ARG A 73 26.88 -25.49 -14.09
CA ARG A 73 27.63 -25.27 -12.84
C ARG A 73 29.02 -24.72 -13.15
N ALA A 74 29.48 -23.74 -12.39
CA ALA A 74 30.89 -23.43 -12.25
C ALA A 74 31.25 -23.17 -10.78
N SER A 75 32.24 -23.91 -10.29
CA SER A 75 32.85 -23.76 -8.97
C SER A 75 33.94 -22.67 -9.01
N GLY A 76 33.97 -21.78 -8.03
CA GLY A 76 35.03 -20.79 -7.87
C GLY A 76 35.21 -20.38 -6.40
N THR A 77 36.41 -20.57 -5.92
CA THR A 77 36.93 -20.33 -4.56
C THR A 77 36.77 -18.89 -4.09
N ARG A 78 36.29 -18.74 -2.85
CA ARG A 78 36.15 -17.45 -2.14
C ARG A 78 37.49 -16.94 -1.64
N ARG A 79 37.87 -15.73 -2.03
CA ARG A 79 38.80 -14.86 -1.30
C ARG A 79 37.98 -13.91 -0.42
N ALA A 80 38.29 -13.88 0.86
CA ALA A 80 37.73 -12.92 1.81
C ALA A 80 38.18 -11.50 1.46
N HIS A 81 37.23 -10.60 1.18
CA HIS A 81 37.45 -9.15 1.15
C HIS A 81 36.70 -8.52 2.31
N GLY A 82 37.35 -7.54 2.95
CA GLY A 82 36.88 -6.84 4.13
C GLY A 82 35.44 -6.31 3.97
N SER A 83 34.65 -6.55 4.99
CA SER A 83 33.26 -6.07 5.09
C SER A 83 33.25 -4.54 5.24
N HIS A 84 33.11 -3.83 4.15
CA HIS A 84 32.46 -2.53 4.21
C HIS A 84 30.99 -2.80 4.57
N VAL A 85 30.59 -2.38 5.78
CA VAL A 85 29.18 -2.32 6.16
C VAL A 85 28.51 -1.40 5.15
N ARG A 86 27.82 -1.98 4.17
CA ARG A 86 26.97 -1.22 3.25
C ARG A 86 25.80 -0.73 4.10
N THR A 87 25.70 0.56 4.31
CA THR A 87 24.48 1.19 4.79
C THR A 87 23.38 0.85 3.79
N THR A 88 22.38 0.08 4.20
CA THR A 88 21.36 -0.47 3.33
C THR A 88 20.03 0.25 3.53
N GLY A 89 19.31 0.50 2.44
CA GLY A 89 17.89 0.74 2.47
C GLY A 89 17.43 2.08 3.02
N GLY A 90 17.91 3.22 2.51
CA GLY A 90 17.35 4.52 2.86
C GLY A 90 17.48 4.90 4.33
N ARG A 91 18.53 4.39 5.00
CA ARG A 91 18.81 4.65 6.42
C ARG A 91 20.26 5.02 6.68
N GLY A 92 20.46 5.85 7.68
CA GLY A 92 21.78 6.18 8.23
C GLY A 92 22.28 5.15 9.24
N PRO A 93 23.48 5.37 9.80
CA PRO A 93 24.12 4.44 10.73
C PRO A 93 23.30 4.13 11.98
N ASP A 94 22.53 5.09 12.46
CA ASP A 94 21.72 4.98 13.68
C ASP A 94 20.27 4.56 13.39
N GLY A 95 19.98 4.13 12.13
CA GLY A 95 18.65 3.71 11.71
C GLY A 95 17.72 4.86 11.28
N GLN A 96 18.18 6.12 11.33
CA GLN A 96 17.40 7.28 10.90
C GLN A 96 17.15 7.25 9.39
N PRO A 97 16.05 7.86 8.88
CA PRO A 97 15.84 8.05 7.45
C PRO A 97 17.02 8.79 6.81
N ARG A 98 17.44 8.32 5.63
CA ARG A 98 18.50 8.93 4.84
C ARG A 98 18.17 8.85 3.36
N PHE A 99 18.19 9.98 2.65
CA PHE A 99 17.61 10.07 1.32
C PHE A 99 18.64 10.13 0.17
N ASP A 100 19.94 10.34 0.41
CA ASP A 100 20.99 10.47 -0.60
C ASP A 100 21.57 9.14 -1.10
N GLN A 101 21.08 7.99 -0.64
CA GLN A 101 21.61 6.69 -1.05
C GLN A 101 21.46 6.46 -2.55
N HIS A 102 22.54 5.95 -3.15
CA HIS A 102 22.55 5.60 -4.57
C HIS A 102 21.60 4.45 -4.86
N VAL A 103 20.73 4.62 -5.84
CA VAL A 103 19.85 3.59 -6.38
C VAL A 103 20.39 3.13 -7.73
N PRO A 104 20.68 1.83 -7.93
CA PRO A 104 21.24 1.36 -9.19
C PRO A 104 20.24 1.48 -10.34
N GLN A 105 20.74 1.48 -11.57
CA GLN A 105 19.93 1.49 -12.79
C GLN A 105 18.91 0.34 -12.76
N ASN A 106 17.66 0.62 -13.11
CA ASN A 106 16.51 -0.28 -13.03
C ASN A 106 16.07 -0.68 -11.61
N GLY A 107 16.81 -0.27 -10.60
CA GLY A 107 16.52 -0.52 -9.19
C GLY A 107 15.46 0.42 -8.62
N TYR A 108 15.28 0.33 -7.32
CA TYR A 108 14.34 1.20 -6.61
C TYR A 108 14.70 1.34 -5.13
N LEU A 109 14.17 2.40 -4.52
CA LEU A 109 14.20 2.64 -3.09
C LEU A 109 12.91 3.39 -2.71
N TRP A 110 12.26 3.02 -1.60
CA TRP A 110 11.17 3.80 -1.06
C TRP A 110 11.15 3.83 0.46
N TRP A 111 10.57 4.89 0.99
CA TRP A 111 10.19 5.04 2.39
C TRP A 111 8.68 4.97 2.47
N TYR A 112 8.19 4.03 3.25
CA TYR A 112 6.77 3.75 3.47
C TYR A 112 6.35 4.20 4.85
N ILE A 113 5.23 4.86 4.95
CA ILE A 113 4.59 5.27 6.20
C ILE A 113 3.12 4.88 6.12
N ASP A 114 2.62 4.21 7.14
CA ASP A 114 1.18 4.10 7.39
C ASP A 114 0.84 4.63 8.77
N ALA A 115 -0.38 5.13 8.94
CA ALA A 115 -0.84 5.67 10.21
C ALA A 115 -2.34 5.52 10.38
N MET A 116 -2.76 5.45 11.65
CA MET A 116 -4.16 5.51 12.07
C MET A 116 -4.33 6.50 13.21
N SER A 117 -5.44 7.26 13.18
CA SER A 117 -5.82 8.15 14.27
C SER A 117 -6.14 7.38 15.55
N ASP A 118 -6.01 8.04 16.70
CA ASP A 118 -6.29 7.43 18.01
C ASP A 118 -7.77 7.02 18.17
N ASP A 119 -8.68 7.68 17.49
CA ASP A 119 -10.10 7.32 17.46
C ASP A 119 -10.46 6.24 16.44
N GLY A 120 -9.48 5.84 15.58
CA GLY A 120 -9.66 4.83 14.53
C GLY A 120 -10.54 5.28 13.36
N LEU A 121 -10.88 6.58 13.25
CA LEU A 121 -11.77 7.10 12.20
C LEU A 121 -11.01 7.57 10.96
N HIS A 122 -9.70 7.79 11.07
CA HIS A 122 -8.84 8.29 10.02
C HIS A 122 -7.61 7.41 9.88
N GLY A 123 -7.15 7.29 8.65
CA GLY A 123 -5.89 6.62 8.34
C GLY A 123 -5.20 7.28 7.17
N MET A 124 -3.95 6.94 6.97
CA MET A 124 -3.19 7.36 5.81
C MET A 124 -2.12 6.34 5.45
N THR A 125 -1.70 6.41 4.19
CA THR A 125 -0.44 5.81 3.74
C THR A 125 0.28 6.80 2.87
N LEU A 126 1.59 6.85 3.04
CA LEU A 126 2.48 7.70 2.26
C LEU A 126 3.69 6.88 1.85
N ILE A 127 4.09 7.00 0.56
CA ILE A 127 5.30 6.34 0.07
C ILE A 127 6.09 7.31 -0.81
N ALA A 128 7.34 7.59 -0.41
CA ALA A 128 8.27 8.37 -1.21
C ALA A 128 9.16 7.42 -2.01
N PHE A 129 9.10 7.48 -3.33
CA PHE A 129 9.79 6.57 -4.24
C PHE A 129 10.95 7.23 -4.98
N VAL A 130 12.06 6.50 -5.07
CA VAL A 130 13.08 6.65 -6.10
C VAL A 130 13.00 5.41 -6.99
N GLY A 131 12.73 5.60 -8.29
CA GLY A 131 12.46 4.47 -9.19
C GLY A 131 11.13 3.79 -8.84
N SER A 132 10.02 4.52 -8.95
CA SER A 132 8.70 4.03 -8.57
C SER A 132 8.35 2.71 -9.24
N VAL A 133 8.19 1.64 -8.46
CA VAL A 133 7.88 0.28 -8.94
C VAL A 133 6.49 0.16 -9.55
N PHE A 134 5.59 1.08 -9.22
CA PHE A 134 4.24 1.13 -9.77
C PHE A 134 4.14 2.01 -11.03
N SER A 135 5.21 2.72 -11.40
CA SER A 135 5.21 3.62 -12.56
C SER A 135 5.18 2.86 -13.89
N PRO A 136 4.16 3.10 -14.74
CA PRO A 136 4.17 2.58 -16.10
C PRO A 136 5.29 3.21 -16.95
N TYR A 137 5.63 4.47 -16.69
CA TYR A 137 6.69 5.18 -17.44
C TYR A 137 8.07 4.60 -17.13
N TYR A 138 8.33 4.25 -15.86
CA TYR A 138 9.57 3.55 -15.48
C TYR A 138 9.63 2.15 -16.09
N ALA A 139 8.52 1.40 -16.05
CA ALA A 139 8.43 0.10 -16.70
C ALA A 139 8.66 0.19 -18.22
N TRP A 140 8.15 1.23 -18.88
CA TRP A 140 8.37 1.46 -20.33
C TRP A 140 9.79 1.90 -20.63
N ALA A 141 10.40 2.74 -19.79
CA ALA A 141 11.80 3.12 -19.93
C ALA A 141 12.73 1.89 -19.87
N ARG A 142 12.52 0.99 -18.92
CA ARG A 142 13.28 -0.27 -18.79
C ARG A 142 13.16 -1.20 -20.00
N ARG A 143 12.03 -1.18 -20.71
CA ARG A 143 11.87 -1.98 -21.96
C ARG A 143 12.74 -1.47 -23.11
N LYS A 144 13.18 -0.21 -23.05
CA LYS A 144 14.05 0.41 -24.07
C LYS A 144 15.53 0.31 -23.71
N GLY A 145 15.88 -0.20 -22.54
CA GLY A 145 17.23 -0.34 -22.03
C GLY A 145 17.33 -0.08 -20.54
N SER A 146 18.51 0.34 -20.10
CA SER A 146 18.72 0.76 -18.71
C SER A 146 18.00 2.07 -18.41
N ALA A 147 17.25 2.13 -17.31
CA ALA A 147 16.50 3.29 -16.90
C ALA A 147 17.04 3.87 -15.58
N ASP A 148 17.20 5.18 -15.53
CA ASP A 148 17.63 5.90 -14.34
C ASP A 148 16.48 6.06 -13.35
N PRO A 149 16.56 5.48 -12.12
CA PRO A 149 15.52 5.58 -11.10
C PRO A 149 15.27 7.03 -10.65
N GLU A 150 16.28 7.91 -10.70
CA GLU A 150 16.13 9.33 -10.33
C GLU A 150 15.17 10.08 -11.26
N ASN A 151 14.99 9.59 -12.49
CA ASN A 151 14.04 10.15 -13.44
C ASN A 151 12.62 9.62 -13.25
N HIS A 152 12.36 8.82 -12.21
CA HIS A 152 11.08 8.15 -11.94
C HIS A 152 10.73 8.20 -10.44
N CYS A 153 10.89 9.37 -9.83
CA CYS A 153 10.49 9.58 -8.44
C CYS A 153 9.00 9.86 -8.32
N ALA A 154 8.40 9.51 -7.19
CA ALA A 154 6.99 9.79 -6.93
C ALA A 154 6.71 9.91 -5.43
N LEU A 155 5.71 10.71 -5.07
CA LEU A 155 5.07 10.66 -3.76
C LEU A 155 3.67 10.08 -3.93
N ASN A 156 3.43 8.90 -3.34
CA ASN A 156 2.10 8.35 -3.17
C ASN A 156 1.51 8.85 -1.85
N VAL A 157 0.28 9.34 -1.89
CA VAL A 157 -0.48 9.76 -0.71
C VAL A 157 -1.87 9.18 -0.80
N ALA A 158 -2.26 8.40 0.20
CA ALA A 158 -3.60 7.88 0.36
C ALA A 158 -4.16 8.31 1.72
N ILE A 159 -5.28 9.01 1.72
CA ILE A 159 -6.00 9.45 2.91
C ILE A 159 -7.27 8.62 3.01
N TYR A 160 -7.44 7.95 4.14
CA TYR A 160 -8.61 7.13 4.47
C TYR A 160 -9.41 7.87 5.54
N SER A 161 -10.52 8.47 5.13
CA SER A 161 -11.39 9.23 6.03
C SER A 161 -12.77 9.33 5.41
N LYS A 162 -13.82 8.98 6.15
CA LYS A 162 -15.19 9.00 5.63
C LYS A 162 -15.55 10.38 5.08
N GLY A 163 -15.90 10.44 3.80
CA GLY A 163 -16.26 11.70 3.11
C GLY A 163 -15.09 12.59 2.69
N ALA A 164 -13.84 12.24 3.08
CA ALA A 164 -12.65 13.05 2.78
C ALA A 164 -11.49 12.21 2.21
N SER A 165 -11.75 10.97 1.81
CA SER A 165 -10.72 10.10 1.25
C SER A 165 -10.20 10.62 -0.07
N ARG A 166 -8.87 10.60 -0.23
CA ARG A 166 -8.17 11.03 -1.43
C ARG A 166 -6.95 10.15 -1.68
N TRP A 167 -6.63 10.01 -2.95
CA TRP A 167 -5.46 9.26 -3.38
C TRP A 167 -4.71 10.02 -4.47
N ALA A 168 -3.41 10.17 -4.34
CA ALA A 168 -2.53 10.77 -5.33
C ALA A 168 -1.26 9.95 -5.49
N MET A 169 -0.75 9.90 -6.71
CA MET A 169 0.59 9.43 -7.02
C MET A 169 1.02 10.08 -8.31
N THR A 170 1.86 11.10 -8.23
CA THR A 170 2.37 11.81 -9.40
C THR A 170 3.85 11.50 -9.58
N GLU A 171 4.21 10.96 -10.74
CA GLU A 171 5.62 10.76 -11.08
C GLU A 171 6.28 12.06 -11.52
N ARG A 172 7.52 12.25 -11.09
CA ARG A 172 8.38 13.40 -11.39
C ARG A 172 9.69 12.91 -12.00
N GLY A 173 10.23 13.71 -12.92
CA GLY A 173 11.57 13.53 -13.48
C GLY A 173 12.65 14.18 -12.64
N THR A 174 13.92 13.94 -13.00
CA THR A 174 15.12 14.45 -12.31
C THR A 174 15.12 15.96 -12.14
N GLY A 175 14.55 16.73 -13.09
CA GLY A 175 14.49 18.20 -13.00
C GLY A 175 13.54 18.73 -11.91
N SER A 176 12.68 17.89 -11.36
CA SER A 176 11.70 18.24 -10.33
C SER A 176 11.93 17.51 -9.01
N CYS A 177 13.05 16.81 -8.85
CA CYS A 177 13.41 16.07 -7.66
C CYS A 177 14.82 16.42 -7.21
N HIS A 178 15.02 16.45 -5.90
CA HIS A 178 16.34 16.63 -5.29
C HIS A 178 16.42 15.80 -4.02
N ARG A 179 17.58 15.17 -3.78
CA ARG A 179 17.83 14.40 -2.57
C ARG A 179 19.14 14.84 -1.91
N SER A 180 19.10 15.06 -0.63
CA SER A 180 20.27 15.18 0.25
C SER A 180 20.26 14.06 1.28
N GLU A 181 21.12 14.12 2.27
CA GLU A 181 21.15 13.16 3.37
C GLU A 181 19.83 13.15 4.17
N ASP A 182 19.29 14.33 4.43
CA ASP A 182 18.17 14.61 5.32
C ASP A 182 16.89 15.08 4.62
N GLU A 183 16.92 15.32 3.30
CA GLU A 183 15.77 15.84 2.57
C GLU A 183 15.55 15.11 1.23
N PHE A 184 14.28 14.88 0.88
CA PHE A 184 13.84 14.43 -0.43
C PHE A 184 12.73 15.35 -0.95
N LEU A 185 13.07 16.23 -1.90
CA LEU A 185 12.12 17.05 -2.63
C LEU A 185 11.54 16.25 -3.80
N ILE A 186 10.22 16.24 -3.93
CA ILE A 186 9.48 15.50 -4.98
C ILE A 186 8.45 16.45 -5.58
N GLY A 187 8.87 17.26 -6.55
CA GLY A 187 8.04 18.33 -7.10
C GLY A 187 7.69 19.36 -6.02
N PRO A 188 6.39 19.63 -5.76
CA PRO A 188 5.98 20.60 -4.75
C PRO A 188 5.90 20.01 -3.32
N SER A 189 6.18 18.72 -3.15
CA SER A 189 6.14 18.02 -1.87
C SER A 189 7.54 17.70 -1.37
N SER A 190 7.71 17.52 -0.07
CA SER A 190 9.00 17.16 0.53
C SER A 190 8.85 16.17 1.69
N VAL A 191 9.92 15.43 1.94
CA VAL A 191 10.12 14.58 3.12
C VAL A 191 11.46 14.96 3.72
N GLU A 192 11.50 15.36 4.99
CA GLU A 192 12.68 15.88 5.68
C GLU A 192 12.87 15.19 7.03
N TRP A 193 14.09 14.79 7.35
CA TRP A 193 14.49 14.32 8.68
C TRP A 193 15.20 15.46 9.45
N ASP A 194 14.59 15.95 10.52
CA ASP A 194 15.13 17.06 11.31
C ASP A 194 16.03 16.63 12.48
N GLY A 195 16.43 15.36 12.51
CA GLY A 195 17.21 14.76 13.59
C GLY A 195 16.38 14.12 14.71
N GLN A 196 15.07 14.40 14.76
CA GLN A 196 14.15 13.86 15.78
C GLN A 196 12.84 13.35 15.17
N SER A 197 12.40 13.94 14.06
CA SER A 197 11.13 13.61 13.43
C SER A 197 11.24 13.67 11.92
N LEU A 198 10.38 12.93 11.25
CA LEU A 198 10.15 13.03 9.82
C LEU A 198 9.05 14.06 9.57
N ARG A 199 9.39 15.14 8.87
CA ARG A 199 8.47 16.18 8.41
C ARG A 199 8.11 15.91 6.96
N ILE A 200 6.84 16.01 6.64
CA ILE A 200 6.34 15.75 5.29
C ILE A 200 5.41 16.90 4.91
N GLN A 201 5.79 17.65 3.87
CA GLN A 201 4.93 18.65 3.25
C GLN A 201 4.29 18.04 2.01
N ILE A 202 2.97 18.09 1.93
CA ILE A 202 2.21 17.53 0.81
C ILE A 202 1.56 18.67 0.03
N GLN A 203 1.78 18.64 -1.27
CA GLN A 203 1.05 19.48 -2.23
C GLN A 203 0.82 18.66 -3.51
N GLU A 204 -0.15 17.77 -3.48
CA GLU A 204 -0.47 16.85 -4.55
C GLU A 204 -1.91 17.06 -5.07
N THR A 205 -2.20 16.47 -6.22
CA THR A 205 -3.55 16.46 -6.80
C THR A 205 -4.01 15.02 -6.90
N SER A 206 -5.17 14.73 -6.33
CA SER A 206 -5.75 13.39 -6.34
C SER A 206 -6.23 12.96 -7.74
N THR A 207 -6.33 11.67 -7.94
CA THR A 207 -6.89 11.03 -9.12
C THR A 207 -7.96 10.02 -8.69
N PRO A 208 -9.00 9.80 -9.49
CA PRO A 208 -9.33 10.40 -10.79
C PRO A 208 -9.91 11.83 -10.67
N TRP A 209 -10.43 12.21 -9.51
CA TRP A 209 -10.98 13.54 -9.27
C TRP A 209 -9.85 14.46 -8.84
N ALA A 210 -9.59 15.51 -9.64
CA ALA A 210 -8.52 16.46 -9.42
C ALA A 210 -8.78 17.37 -8.21
N GLN A 211 -8.69 16.81 -7.01
CA GLN A 211 -8.81 17.53 -5.74
C GLN A 211 -7.43 17.70 -5.11
N ASN A 212 -7.21 18.82 -4.44
CA ASN A 212 -5.94 19.07 -3.78
C ASN A 212 -5.77 18.17 -2.55
N ILE A 213 -4.56 17.65 -2.34
CA ILE A 213 -4.08 17.12 -1.07
C ILE A 213 -2.97 18.05 -0.62
N LYS A 214 -3.21 18.82 0.44
CA LYS A 214 -2.26 19.82 0.91
C LYS A 214 -2.21 19.86 2.42
N GLY A 215 -1.01 19.92 2.97
CA GLY A 215 -0.79 20.08 4.41
C GLY A 215 0.53 19.50 4.87
N ASP A 216 0.65 19.37 6.17
CA ASP A 216 1.87 18.97 6.86
C ASP A 216 1.58 17.74 7.72
N ILE A 217 2.54 16.81 7.72
CA ILE A 217 2.52 15.62 8.56
C ILE A 217 3.84 15.57 9.31
N ARG A 218 3.79 15.16 10.56
CA ARG A 218 4.97 14.96 11.37
C ARG A 218 4.93 13.60 12.04
N VAL A 219 6.02 12.83 11.90
CA VAL A 219 6.15 11.48 12.46
C VAL A 219 7.34 11.47 13.41
N TRP A 220 7.10 11.12 14.66
CA TRP A 220 8.12 10.95 15.70
C TRP A 220 8.33 9.47 15.96
N PRO A 221 9.48 8.91 15.59
CA PRO A 221 9.85 7.54 15.94
C PRO A 221 9.88 7.34 17.45
N ASP A 222 9.26 6.27 17.94
CA ASP A 222 9.43 5.85 19.34
C ASP A 222 10.82 5.26 19.55
N GLN A 223 11.31 4.49 18.57
CA GLN A 223 12.62 3.88 18.50
C GLN A 223 13.04 3.72 17.04
N LEU A 224 14.29 4.07 16.73
CA LEU A 224 14.90 3.80 15.42
C LEU A 224 15.56 2.41 15.40
N PHE A 225 15.45 1.73 14.26
CA PHE A 225 16.00 0.40 14.05
C PHE A 225 16.96 0.39 12.86
N ASN A 226 18.15 -0.14 13.09
CA ASN A 226 19.09 -0.43 12.01
C ASN A 226 18.96 -1.91 11.59
N PHE A 227 17.76 -2.28 11.14
CA PHE A 227 17.41 -3.62 10.71
C PHE A 227 17.14 -3.65 9.20
N SER A 228 17.72 -4.64 8.52
CA SER A 228 17.45 -4.90 7.12
C SER A 228 17.58 -6.40 6.83
N GLU A 229 16.62 -6.96 6.12
CA GLU A 229 16.58 -8.37 5.75
C GLU A 229 16.33 -8.51 4.25
N ALA A 230 17.05 -9.45 3.62
CA ALA A 230 16.78 -9.83 2.24
C ALA A 230 15.42 -10.50 2.14
N ILE A 231 14.60 -10.05 1.20
CA ILE A 231 13.23 -10.55 1.01
C ILE A 231 13.06 -11.38 -0.28
N ASP A 232 14.15 -11.64 -1.00
CA ASP A 232 14.19 -12.52 -2.16
C ASP A 232 15.33 -13.55 -2.04
N HIS A 233 15.34 -14.54 -2.92
CA HIS A 233 16.34 -15.61 -2.91
C HIS A 233 17.73 -15.17 -3.39
N LYS A 234 17.80 -14.08 -4.16
CA LYS A 234 19.05 -13.53 -4.72
C LYS A 234 19.71 -12.53 -3.77
N GLY A 235 19.00 -12.07 -2.73
CA GLY A 235 19.43 -11.01 -1.82
C GLY A 235 19.52 -9.63 -2.48
N LYS A 236 18.79 -9.43 -3.59
CA LYS A 236 18.76 -8.17 -4.34
C LYS A 236 17.65 -7.22 -3.88
N HIS A 237 16.65 -7.75 -3.20
CA HIS A 237 15.57 -6.98 -2.62
C HIS A 237 15.65 -7.06 -1.10
N ARG A 238 15.59 -5.92 -0.43
CA ARG A 238 15.75 -5.80 1.01
C ARG A 238 14.64 -4.95 1.60
N TRP A 239 14.24 -5.28 2.79
CA TRP A 239 13.22 -4.57 3.55
C TRP A 239 13.67 -4.43 5.00
N GLY A 240 13.26 -3.36 5.64
CA GLY A 240 13.43 -3.22 7.08
C GLY A 240 12.69 -2.00 7.63
N PRO A 241 12.03 -2.16 8.78
CA PRO A 241 11.49 -1.03 9.50
C PRO A 241 12.59 -0.07 9.96
N LEU A 242 12.34 1.23 9.82
CA LEU A 242 13.11 2.29 10.44
C LEU A 242 12.51 2.63 11.82
N SER A 243 11.17 2.68 11.88
CA SER A 243 10.45 2.84 13.14
C SER A 243 9.15 2.04 13.10
N PRO A 244 9.11 0.83 13.67
CA PRO A 244 7.92 -0.01 13.73
C PRO A 244 6.80 0.59 14.58
N SER A 245 7.12 1.53 15.45
CA SER A 245 6.17 2.30 16.27
C SER A 245 6.60 3.75 16.30
N ALA A 246 5.67 4.63 15.96
CA ALA A 246 5.87 6.08 15.92
C ALA A 246 4.59 6.80 16.32
N ARG A 247 4.72 8.03 16.77
CA ARG A 247 3.61 8.97 16.91
C ARG A 247 3.48 9.82 15.65
N VAL A 248 2.26 10.14 15.24
CA VAL A 248 2.01 10.99 14.08
C VAL A 248 1.05 12.12 14.43
N GLU A 249 1.30 13.29 13.84
CA GLU A 249 0.34 14.40 13.75
C GLU A 249 0.10 14.71 12.26
N VAL A 250 -1.17 14.80 11.90
CA VAL A 250 -1.63 15.12 10.55
C VAL A 250 -2.39 16.43 10.61
N ASN A 251 -1.97 17.40 9.81
CA ASN A 251 -2.58 18.73 9.69
C ASN A 251 -2.76 19.07 8.20
N LEU A 252 -3.83 18.56 7.61
CA LEU A 252 -4.16 18.85 6.21
C LEU A 252 -5.09 20.05 6.12
N GLN A 253 -4.77 20.95 5.19
CA GLN A 253 -5.62 22.07 4.78
C GLN A 253 -6.61 21.63 3.68
N SER A 254 -6.26 20.57 2.94
CA SER A 254 -7.10 19.99 1.90
C SER A 254 -6.82 18.48 1.76
N PRO A 255 -7.81 17.61 2.10
CA PRO A 255 -9.07 17.93 2.82
C PRO A 255 -8.77 18.55 4.17
N ASP A 256 -9.72 19.32 4.74
CA ASP A 256 -9.55 19.88 6.09
C ASP A 256 -9.65 18.73 7.11
N LEU A 257 -8.50 18.23 7.55
CA LEU A 257 -8.36 17.11 8.47
C LEU A 257 -7.20 17.36 9.44
N LYS A 258 -7.49 17.22 10.73
CA LYS A 258 -6.49 17.30 11.80
C LYS A 258 -6.70 16.15 12.76
N TRP A 259 -5.66 15.36 12.97
CA TRP A 259 -5.68 14.25 13.90
C TRP A 259 -4.29 13.85 14.33
N SER A 260 -4.19 13.13 15.43
CA SER A 260 -2.99 12.48 15.92
C SER A 260 -3.22 10.98 16.03
N GLY A 261 -2.15 10.19 15.97
CA GLY A 261 -2.30 8.76 16.00
C GLY A 261 -1.00 8.00 16.07
N GLN A 262 -1.09 6.71 15.76
CA GLN A 262 0.04 5.78 15.70
C GLN A 262 0.46 5.60 14.25
N ALA A 263 1.78 5.54 14.04
CA ALA A 263 2.37 5.32 12.72
C ALA A 263 3.40 4.18 12.74
N TYR A 264 3.75 3.77 11.54
CA TYR A 264 4.80 2.81 11.21
C TYR A 264 5.60 3.38 10.05
N LEU A 265 6.92 3.16 10.05
CA LEU A 265 7.83 3.61 9.02
C LEU A 265 8.79 2.47 8.64
N ASP A 266 8.87 2.14 7.35
CA ASP A 266 9.88 1.23 6.82
C ASP A 266 10.52 1.73 5.51
N SER A 267 11.48 0.97 5.02
CA SER A 267 12.04 1.14 3.69
C SER A 267 12.20 -0.19 2.97
N ASN A 268 12.06 -0.12 1.65
CA ASN A 268 12.39 -1.22 0.75
C ASN A 268 13.34 -0.72 -0.32
N GLU A 269 14.29 -1.57 -0.69
CA GLU A 269 15.18 -1.32 -1.83
C GLU A 269 15.32 -2.55 -2.70
N GLY A 270 15.64 -2.33 -3.97
CA GLY A 270 15.93 -3.39 -4.92
C GLY A 270 17.00 -2.99 -5.91
N ASP A 271 17.95 -3.89 -6.16
CA ASP A 271 19.01 -3.70 -7.14
C ASP A 271 18.55 -4.03 -8.58
N GLU A 272 17.32 -4.52 -8.73
CA GLU A 272 16.68 -4.90 -10.01
C GLU A 272 15.16 -4.61 -9.95
N PRO A 273 14.43 -4.70 -11.09
CA PRO A 273 12.99 -4.50 -11.08
C PRO A 273 12.27 -5.46 -10.12
N ILE A 274 11.21 -4.99 -9.47
CA ILE A 274 10.42 -5.79 -8.53
C ILE A 274 9.87 -7.09 -9.15
N SER A 275 9.67 -7.10 -10.48
CA SER A 275 9.21 -8.27 -11.24
C SER A 275 10.22 -9.41 -11.31
N GLU A 276 11.50 -9.13 -11.04
CA GLU A 276 12.56 -10.14 -11.01
C GLU A 276 12.72 -10.80 -9.64
N GLY A 277 12.13 -10.17 -8.60
CA GLY A 277 12.25 -10.59 -7.21
C GLY A 277 11.05 -11.35 -6.68
N PHE A 278 9.83 -11.07 -7.19
CA PHE A 278 8.60 -11.57 -6.56
C PHE A 278 7.54 -11.99 -7.56
N HIS A 279 6.68 -12.92 -7.10
CA HIS A 279 5.40 -13.22 -7.73
C HIS A 279 4.24 -12.59 -6.94
N THR A 280 4.23 -12.83 -5.63
CA THR A 280 3.21 -12.27 -4.73
C THR A 280 3.82 -12.07 -3.37
N TRP A 281 3.42 -11.00 -2.69
CA TRP A 281 3.65 -10.88 -1.26
C TRP A 281 2.37 -10.57 -0.50
N ASN A 282 2.35 -10.98 0.76
CA ASN A 282 1.37 -10.53 1.75
C ASN A 282 2.16 -10.00 2.94
N TRP A 283 2.02 -8.74 3.22
CA TRP A 283 2.65 -8.08 4.34
C TRP A 283 1.58 -7.65 5.34
N SER A 284 1.90 -7.72 6.61
CA SER A 284 1.04 -7.19 7.66
C SER A 284 1.84 -6.76 8.88
N ARG A 285 1.36 -5.72 9.54
CA ARG A 285 1.88 -5.27 10.82
C ARG A 285 0.77 -5.04 11.82
N ALA A 286 1.04 -5.32 13.10
CA ALA A 286 0.09 -5.06 14.19
C ALA A 286 0.84 -4.64 15.46
N LYS A 287 0.29 -3.68 16.20
CA LYS A 287 0.79 -3.30 17.52
C LYS A 287 0.26 -4.30 18.56
N MET A 288 1.14 -4.85 19.38
CA MET A 288 0.83 -5.74 20.48
C MET A 288 0.58 -4.95 21.79
N ARG A 289 0.01 -5.62 22.79
CA ARG A 289 -0.34 -4.98 24.09
C ARG A 289 0.85 -4.43 24.86
N ASP A 290 2.01 -5.01 24.66
CA ASP A 290 3.27 -4.59 25.30
C ASP A 290 4.00 -3.48 24.53
N ASN A 291 3.33 -2.87 23.55
CA ASN A 291 3.85 -1.85 22.65
C ASN A 291 4.89 -2.35 21.63
N SER A 292 5.17 -3.64 21.55
CA SER A 292 5.95 -4.18 20.44
C SER A 292 5.12 -4.19 19.15
N THR A 293 5.81 -4.27 18.00
CA THR A 293 5.18 -4.40 16.69
C THR A 293 5.48 -5.75 16.08
N LEU A 294 4.43 -6.52 15.82
CA LEU A 294 4.49 -7.79 15.10
C LEU A 294 4.41 -7.53 13.59
N VAL A 295 5.28 -8.17 12.81
CA VAL A 295 5.27 -8.12 11.35
C VAL A 295 5.29 -9.53 10.80
N PHE A 296 4.39 -9.80 9.86
CA PHE A 296 4.45 -10.96 8.98
C PHE A 296 4.66 -10.51 7.54
N TYR A 297 5.68 -11.05 6.89
CA TYR A 297 5.96 -10.82 5.48
C TYR A 297 6.10 -12.17 4.78
N ASP A 298 5.04 -12.59 4.10
CA ASP A 298 4.96 -13.81 3.29
C ASP A 298 5.25 -13.49 1.83
N MET A 299 6.34 -14.00 1.28
CA MET A 299 6.76 -13.80 -0.10
C MET A 299 6.71 -15.12 -0.87
N GLN A 300 6.22 -15.06 -2.10
CA GLN A 300 6.01 -16.23 -2.95
C GLN A 300 6.69 -16.09 -4.31
N TRP A 301 7.23 -17.21 -4.80
CA TRP A 301 7.85 -17.36 -6.13
C TRP A 301 7.43 -18.68 -6.75
N PRO A 302 7.16 -18.72 -8.07
CA PRO A 302 7.00 -19.98 -8.76
C PRO A 302 8.31 -20.79 -8.76
N GLY A 303 8.23 -22.07 -8.38
CA GLY A 303 9.38 -22.96 -8.42
C GLY A 303 10.41 -22.80 -7.28
N HIS A 304 10.11 -21.98 -6.29
CA HIS A 304 10.91 -21.83 -5.08
C HIS A 304 10.04 -21.99 -3.82
N GLU A 305 10.66 -22.25 -2.69
CA GLU A 305 9.98 -22.23 -1.41
C GLU A 305 9.55 -20.82 -1.05
N ASP A 306 8.34 -20.69 -0.45
CA ASP A 306 7.86 -19.43 0.11
C ASP A 306 8.78 -18.97 1.23
N LYS A 307 9.10 -17.68 1.30
CA LYS A 307 9.85 -17.08 2.41
C LYS A 307 8.90 -16.38 3.35
N LEU A 308 9.03 -16.61 4.64
CA LEU A 308 8.31 -15.91 5.69
C LEU A 308 9.30 -15.19 6.59
N LEU A 309 9.08 -13.91 6.79
CA LEU A 309 9.60 -13.17 7.95
C LEU A 309 8.46 -13.05 8.97
N SER A 310 8.67 -13.59 10.15
CA SER A 310 7.79 -13.50 11.30
C SER A 310 8.60 -12.87 12.42
N LEU A 311 8.43 -11.57 12.64
CA LEU A 311 9.32 -10.75 13.46
C LEU A 311 8.52 -9.90 14.43
N ARG A 312 9.08 -9.75 15.62
CA ARG A 312 8.62 -8.82 16.65
C ARG A 312 9.70 -7.77 16.91
N PHE A 313 9.31 -6.53 16.81
CA PHE A 313 10.13 -5.36 17.07
C PHE A 313 9.77 -4.81 18.45
N GLU A 314 10.72 -4.91 19.37
CA GLU A 314 10.53 -4.55 20.77
C GLU A 314 10.76 -3.05 20.99
N PRO A 315 10.10 -2.41 21.99
CA PRO A 315 10.34 -1.01 22.33
C PRO A 315 11.77 -0.68 22.75
N ASN A 316 12.54 -1.68 23.16
CA ASN A 316 13.97 -1.54 23.53
C ASN A 316 14.94 -1.65 22.35
N GLY A 317 14.46 -1.75 21.12
CA GLY A 317 15.26 -1.87 19.90
C GLY A 317 15.63 -3.31 19.50
N ALA A 318 15.24 -4.33 20.29
CA ALA A 318 15.50 -5.72 19.93
C ALA A 318 14.55 -6.20 18.82
N VAL A 319 15.04 -7.11 17.96
CA VAL A 319 14.27 -7.79 16.94
C VAL A 319 14.27 -9.29 17.24
N THR A 320 13.07 -9.84 17.46
CA THR A 320 12.90 -11.24 17.86
C THR A 320 12.16 -12.02 16.79
N PRO A 321 12.72 -13.11 16.25
CA PRO A 321 11.97 -14.03 15.40
C PRO A 321 10.83 -14.68 16.20
N MET A 322 9.65 -14.74 15.59
CA MET A 322 8.45 -15.29 16.21
C MET A 322 8.01 -16.59 15.52
N PRO A 323 7.37 -17.52 16.24
CA PRO A 323 6.79 -18.70 15.62
C PRO A 323 5.82 -18.34 14.50
N ALA A 324 5.84 -19.10 13.41
CA ALA A 324 4.93 -18.90 12.30
C ALA A 324 3.50 -19.33 12.68
N ALA A 325 2.55 -18.41 12.69
CA ALA A 325 1.13 -18.77 12.81
C ALA A 325 0.63 -19.48 11.53
N PRO A 326 -0.45 -20.26 11.61
CA PRO A 326 -1.09 -20.89 10.46
C PRO A 326 -1.52 -19.85 9.40
N VAL A 327 -1.46 -20.26 8.13
CA VAL A 327 -1.95 -19.42 7.02
C VAL A 327 -3.48 -19.46 6.99
N GLN A 328 -4.10 -18.32 7.10
CA GLN A 328 -5.54 -18.12 6.90
C GLN A 328 -5.78 -17.55 5.51
N ARG A 329 -6.51 -18.25 4.65
CA ARG A 329 -6.94 -17.76 3.35
C ARG A 329 -8.22 -16.96 3.50
N MET A 330 -8.28 -15.81 2.86
CA MET A 330 -9.44 -14.93 2.89
C MET A 330 -10.17 -14.98 1.54
N LYS A 331 -11.42 -14.51 1.52
CA LYS A 331 -12.13 -14.26 0.26
C LYS A 331 -11.34 -13.28 -0.59
N THR A 332 -11.33 -13.49 -1.91
CA THR A 332 -10.75 -12.54 -2.85
C THR A 332 -11.42 -11.17 -2.74
N THR A 333 -10.71 -10.13 -3.14
CA THR A 333 -11.26 -8.76 -3.21
C THR A 333 -12.22 -8.63 -4.40
N ALA A 334 -12.81 -7.44 -4.60
CA ALA A 334 -13.64 -7.16 -5.78
C ALA A 334 -12.84 -7.30 -7.10
N TRP A 335 -11.55 -6.92 -7.08
CA TRP A 335 -10.63 -7.14 -8.19
C TRP A 335 -10.04 -8.56 -8.26
N GLN A 336 -10.61 -9.52 -7.50
CA GLN A 336 -10.16 -10.91 -7.47
C GLN A 336 -8.69 -11.08 -7.01
N ILE A 337 -8.20 -10.20 -6.14
CA ILE A 337 -6.90 -10.38 -5.50
C ILE A 337 -7.05 -11.45 -4.43
N GLY A 338 -6.31 -12.55 -4.60
CA GLY A 338 -6.18 -13.59 -3.58
C GLY A 338 -5.32 -13.06 -2.43
N ARG A 339 -5.78 -13.20 -1.19
CA ARG A 339 -5.09 -12.72 0.00
C ARG A 339 -5.04 -13.75 1.09
N ARG A 340 -3.95 -13.73 1.84
CA ARG A 340 -3.72 -14.61 2.97
C ARG A 340 -3.03 -13.86 4.10
N MET A 341 -3.25 -14.29 5.34
CA MET A 341 -2.61 -13.73 6.51
C MET A 341 -2.25 -14.82 7.50
N ARG A 342 -1.24 -14.59 8.33
CA ARG A 342 -0.85 -15.46 9.44
C ARG A 342 -1.71 -15.15 10.67
N SER A 343 -2.37 -16.17 11.22
CA SER A 343 -3.24 -16.02 12.41
C SER A 343 -3.53 -17.36 13.07
N ASP A 344 -3.64 -17.38 14.40
CA ASP A 344 -4.04 -18.57 15.17
C ASP A 344 -5.52 -18.90 14.98
N THR A 345 -6.35 -17.93 14.60
CA THR A 345 -7.79 -18.07 14.39
C THR A 345 -8.20 -17.50 13.03
N PRO A 346 -9.41 -17.77 12.54
CA PRO A 346 -9.90 -17.17 11.29
C PRO A 346 -9.81 -15.65 11.31
N VAL A 347 -9.33 -15.08 10.20
CA VAL A 347 -9.18 -13.64 10.00
C VAL A 347 -10.48 -13.03 9.50
N SER A 348 -10.84 -11.85 10.01
CA SER A 348 -12.00 -11.09 9.55
C SER A 348 -11.60 -9.71 9.02
N LEU A 349 -12.27 -9.28 7.94
CA LEU A 349 -12.11 -7.94 7.39
C LEU A 349 -12.72 -6.93 8.36
N HIS A 350 -11.92 -5.95 8.78
CA HIS A 350 -12.42 -4.78 9.51
C HIS A 350 -12.81 -3.68 8.53
N GLU A 351 -11.89 -3.31 7.64
CA GLU A 351 -12.09 -2.28 6.63
C GLU A 351 -11.23 -2.55 5.39
N GLN A 352 -11.80 -2.34 4.19
CA GLN A 352 -11.05 -2.35 2.94
C GLN A 352 -10.60 -0.91 2.65
N LEU A 353 -9.30 -0.67 2.64
CA LEU A 353 -8.71 0.65 2.41
C LEU A 353 -8.44 0.91 0.92
N GLU A 354 -7.84 -0.05 0.23
CA GLU A 354 -7.59 -0.01 -1.21
C GLU A 354 -7.86 -1.38 -1.84
N ASP A 355 -8.45 -1.37 -3.04
CA ASP A 355 -8.62 -2.55 -3.89
C ASP A 355 -8.40 -2.13 -5.36
N THR A 356 -7.38 -2.68 -5.98
CA THR A 356 -6.96 -2.35 -7.35
C THR A 356 -6.71 -3.64 -8.14
N PRO A 357 -6.53 -3.60 -9.45
CA PRO A 357 -6.29 -4.79 -10.24
C PRO A 357 -5.09 -5.65 -9.82
N PHE A 358 -4.13 -5.12 -9.09
CA PHE A 358 -2.88 -5.80 -8.73
C PHE A 358 -2.49 -5.69 -7.25
N TYR A 359 -3.16 -4.82 -6.51
CA TYR A 359 -2.81 -4.51 -5.13
C TYR A 359 -4.06 -4.28 -4.27
N GLN A 360 -4.00 -4.72 -3.02
CA GLN A 360 -5.03 -4.41 -2.03
C GLN A 360 -4.40 -4.02 -0.69
N ARG A 361 -5.09 -3.17 0.06
CA ARG A 361 -4.79 -2.81 1.46
C ARG A 361 -6.06 -2.88 2.30
N ALA A 362 -5.96 -3.46 3.48
CA ALA A 362 -7.09 -3.61 4.38
C ALA A 362 -6.67 -3.56 5.85
N LEU A 363 -7.61 -3.23 6.73
CA LEU A 363 -7.51 -3.48 8.16
C LEU A 363 -8.15 -4.85 8.47
N LEU A 364 -7.40 -5.72 9.12
CA LEU A 364 -7.82 -7.09 9.43
C LEU A 364 -7.80 -7.33 10.94
N LYS A 365 -8.86 -7.96 11.46
CA LYS A 365 -8.90 -8.49 12.83
C LYS A 365 -8.42 -9.94 12.82
N PHE A 366 -7.46 -10.25 13.66
CA PHE A 366 -6.84 -11.58 13.76
C PHE A 366 -6.41 -11.88 15.20
N SER A 367 -5.91 -13.08 15.45
CA SER A 367 -5.35 -13.48 16.75
C SER A 367 -3.96 -14.05 16.57
N TYR A 368 -3.07 -13.71 17.49
CA TYR A 368 -1.74 -14.26 17.56
C TYR A 368 -1.23 -14.31 19.01
N ALA A 369 -0.66 -15.47 19.42
CA ALA A 369 -0.12 -15.69 20.75
C ALA A 369 -1.12 -15.33 21.90
N GLY A 370 -2.41 -15.62 21.69
CA GLY A 370 -3.48 -15.33 22.64
C GLY A 370 -3.98 -13.88 22.65
N GLU A 371 -3.45 -13.00 21.81
CA GLU A 371 -3.91 -11.62 21.66
C GLU A 371 -4.84 -11.48 20.45
N LYS A 372 -5.89 -10.65 20.61
CA LYS A 372 -6.72 -10.15 19.49
C LYS A 372 -6.15 -8.83 19.01
N LEU A 373 -5.79 -8.77 17.74
CA LEU A 373 -5.03 -7.70 17.14
C LEU A 373 -5.76 -7.13 15.91
N LEU A 374 -5.43 -5.87 15.58
CA LEU A 374 -5.80 -5.20 14.34
C LEU A 374 -4.53 -4.98 13.52
N ALA A 375 -4.52 -5.46 12.27
CA ALA A 375 -3.37 -5.31 11.39
C ALA A 375 -3.69 -4.40 10.22
N PHE A 376 -2.72 -3.56 9.81
CA PHE A 376 -2.57 -3.19 8.41
C PHE A 376 -2.13 -4.43 7.63
N HIS A 377 -2.76 -4.67 6.50
CA HIS A 377 -2.44 -5.80 5.65
C HIS A 377 -2.43 -5.40 4.18
N GLU A 378 -1.42 -5.83 3.47
CA GLU A 378 -1.22 -5.56 2.05
C GLU A 378 -0.99 -6.85 1.27
N THR A 379 -1.52 -6.90 0.05
CA THR A 379 -1.19 -7.95 -0.91
C THR A 379 -0.84 -7.31 -2.25
N LEU A 380 0.29 -7.68 -2.81
CA LEU A 380 0.69 -7.32 -4.16
C LEU A 380 0.76 -8.58 -5.04
N SER A 381 0.17 -8.50 -6.23
CA SER A 381 0.36 -9.48 -7.30
C SER A 381 1.22 -8.86 -8.41
N VAL A 382 2.48 -9.26 -8.47
CA VAL A 382 3.44 -8.73 -9.46
C VAL A 382 3.07 -9.12 -10.89
N PRO A 383 2.61 -10.37 -11.20
CA PRO A 383 2.17 -10.71 -12.55
C PRO A 383 1.03 -9.83 -13.06
N ARG A 384 0.12 -9.43 -12.16
CA ARG A 384 -0.95 -8.51 -12.53
C ARG A 384 -0.42 -7.09 -12.75
N LEU A 385 0.48 -6.61 -11.89
CA LEU A 385 1.11 -5.29 -12.04
C LEU A 385 1.80 -5.15 -13.40
N VAL A 386 2.55 -6.16 -13.85
CA VAL A 386 3.29 -6.10 -15.11
C VAL A 386 2.46 -6.49 -16.33
N SER A 387 1.20 -6.88 -16.15
CA SER A 387 0.33 -7.24 -17.27
C SER A 387 0.09 -6.04 -18.20
N PRO A 388 0.01 -6.24 -19.53
CA PRO A 388 -0.18 -5.14 -20.48
C PRO A 388 -1.43 -4.30 -20.20
N VAL A 389 -2.52 -4.94 -19.77
CA VAL A 389 -3.79 -4.26 -19.46
C VAL A 389 -3.60 -3.31 -18.28
N VAL A 390 -3.06 -3.78 -17.17
CA VAL A 390 -2.80 -2.95 -15.99
C VAL A 390 -1.82 -1.83 -16.32
N GLN A 391 -0.73 -2.14 -17.04
CA GLN A 391 0.25 -1.14 -17.46
C GLN A 391 -0.36 -0.03 -18.35
N ALA A 392 -1.36 -0.34 -19.16
CA ALA A 392 -2.08 0.64 -19.98
C ALA A 392 -3.06 1.49 -19.16
N MET A 393 -3.57 0.98 -18.03
CA MET A 393 -4.47 1.70 -17.13
C MET A 393 -3.73 2.68 -16.19
N LEU A 394 -2.50 2.35 -15.80
CA LEU A 394 -1.75 3.10 -14.78
C LEU A 394 -1.55 4.60 -15.10
N PRO A 395 -1.29 5.06 -16.34
CA PRO A 395 -1.14 6.49 -16.64
C PRO A 395 -2.33 7.35 -16.25
N PHE A 396 -3.55 6.80 -16.29
CA PHE A 396 -4.76 7.50 -15.89
C PHE A 396 -4.85 7.70 -14.36
N ARG A 397 -4.22 6.82 -13.61
CA ARG A 397 -4.18 6.87 -12.15
C ARG A 397 -2.91 7.55 -11.63
N MET A 398 -1.80 7.36 -12.32
CA MET A 398 -0.47 7.81 -11.96
C MET A 398 0.10 8.73 -13.05
N PRO A 399 -0.34 9.99 -13.13
CA PRO A 399 0.15 10.91 -14.14
C PRO A 399 1.64 11.23 -13.91
N ARG A 400 2.36 11.49 -15.01
CA ARG A 400 3.71 12.06 -14.97
C ARG A 400 3.64 13.57 -15.21
N ARG A 401 4.37 14.32 -14.40
CA ARG A 401 4.55 15.76 -14.55
C ARG A 401 6.04 16.09 -14.64
N ALA A 402 6.35 17.10 -15.43
CA ALA A 402 7.70 17.63 -15.53
C ALA A 402 8.11 18.37 -14.25
#